data_a6557c226c309f0ce12ed9b5eee5c43b
#
_entry.id   a6557c226c309f0ce12ed9b5eee5c43b
#
_cell.length_a   1.000
_cell.length_b   1.000
_cell.length_c   1.000
_cell.angle_alpha   90.00
_cell.angle_beta   90.00
_cell.angle_gamma   90.00
#
_symmetry.space_group_name_H-M   'P 1'
#
loop_
_entity.id
_entity.type
_entity.pdbx_description
1 polymer ?
#
loop_
_entity_poly.entity_id
_entity_poly.type
_entity_poly.pdbx_seq_one_letter_code
_entity_poly.pdbx_strand_id
1 'polypeptide(L)'
;MSASSGNKAIIAALGANLGIAATKLIAWAFSGSSSMLAEGVHSLADSGNQLLLLLGGRKSRKDADTEHPFGYGRERYVYAFVVSIILFSIGGVFSLYEGVQKLQDPHPLEVPWLPILVLLVAMALESFSLRTAIKESNHTRGGETWVQFIRHAKAPELPVVLLEDVAALSGLVLAFLGVGLTIVTGDPIWDAIGTICIGVLLVLVAIVLGVETKSLLVGEGARPADTATIQRAILNGPETQRIIHMKTLYLGPDELLVAAKLAFDAELRFSDVAASIDVIEERVRAAMPSARAIYLEPDVFHDPSQHGPLTDTIIIRGRE
;
A
#
# COMPACT_ATOMS: atom_id res chain seq x y z
N MET A 1 11.76 -17.08 -7.78
CA MET A 1 10.91 -17.12 -9.00
C MET A 1 11.52 -16.13 -9.99
N SER A 2 11.73 -16.54 -11.26
CA SER A 2 12.37 -15.66 -12.24
C SER A 2 11.46 -14.46 -12.57
N ALA A 3 12.03 -13.26 -12.72
CA ALA A 3 11.31 -12.04 -13.05
C ALA A 3 10.41 -12.15 -14.32
N SER A 4 10.71 -13.08 -15.21
CA SER A 4 9.94 -13.32 -16.42
C SER A 4 8.61 -14.05 -16.21
N SER A 5 8.48 -14.90 -15.19
CA SER A 5 7.22 -15.59 -14.85
C SER A 5 6.23 -14.67 -14.14
N GLY A 6 6.72 -13.76 -13.31
CA GLY A 6 5.92 -12.72 -12.67
C GLY A 6 5.25 -11.79 -13.70
N ASN A 7 5.99 -11.28 -14.66
CA ASN A 7 5.46 -10.38 -15.68
C ASN A 7 4.37 -11.01 -16.55
N LYS A 8 4.49 -12.30 -16.89
CA LYS A 8 3.44 -12.99 -17.68
C LYS A 8 2.13 -13.13 -16.89
N ALA A 9 2.20 -13.47 -15.60
CA ALA A 9 1.03 -13.57 -14.75
C ALA A 9 0.29 -12.23 -14.63
N ILE A 10 1.04 -11.14 -14.47
CA ILE A 10 0.48 -9.78 -14.36
C ILE A 10 -0.16 -9.31 -15.67
N ILE A 11 0.48 -9.58 -16.84
CA ILE A 11 -0.09 -9.26 -18.15
C ILE A 11 -1.37 -10.08 -18.38
N ALA A 12 -1.41 -11.34 -17.95
CA ALA A 12 -2.61 -12.15 -18.03
C ALA A 12 -3.75 -11.63 -17.13
N ALA A 13 -3.43 -11.22 -15.88
CA ALA A 13 -4.39 -10.61 -14.97
C ALA A 13 -4.92 -9.27 -15.52
N LEU A 14 -4.03 -8.40 -16.02
CA LEU A 14 -4.42 -7.15 -16.67
C LEU A 14 -5.35 -7.39 -17.87
N GLY A 15 -5.04 -8.38 -18.72
CA GLY A 15 -5.88 -8.75 -19.86
C GLY A 15 -7.26 -9.27 -19.43
N ALA A 16 -7.32 -10.06 -18.35
CA ALA A 16 -8.58 -10.54 -17.77
C ALA A 16 -9.43 -9.38 -17.23
N ASN A 17 -8.84 -8.47 -16.45
CA ASN A 17 -9.53 -7.31 -15.90
C ASN A 17 -10.05 -6.34 -16.97
N LEU A 18 -9.28 -6.12 -18.04
CA LEU A 18 -9.74 -5.35 -19.19
C LEU A 18 -10.92 -6.05 -19.92
N GLY A 19 -10.89 -7.37 -20.02
CA GLY A 19 -12.00 -8.15 -20.55
C GLY A 19 -13.26 -8.02 -19.69
N ILE A 20 -13.13 -8.08 -18.36
CA ILE A 20 -14.23 -7.87 -17.41
C ILE A 20 -14.78 -6.44 -17.54
N ALA A 21 -13.92 -5.42 -17.58
CA ALA A 21 -14.32 -4.03 -17.79
C ALA A 21 -15.13 -3.86 -19.08
N ALA A 22 -14.63 -4.43 -20.20
CA ALA A 22 -15.33 -4.36 -21.48
C ALA A 22 -16.71 -5.02 -21.41
N THR A 23 -16.85 -6.20 -20.80
CA THR A 23 -18.15 -6.89 -20.67
C THR A 23 -19.13 -6.12 -19.80
N LYS A 24 -18.68 -5.50 -18.68
CA LYS A 24 -19.51 -4.64 -17.82
C LYS A 24 -20.00 -3.39 -18.56
N LEU A 25 -19.12 -2.71 -19.32
CA LEU A 25 -19.47 -1.54 -20.11
C LEU A 25 -20.44 -1.88 -21.27
N ILE A 26 -20.26 -3.01 -21.92
CA ILE A 26 -21.20 -3.51 -22.92
C ILE A 26 -22.56 -3.81 -22.28
N ALA A 27 -22.58 -4.48 -21.13
CA ALA A 27 -23.81 -4.76 -20.40
C ALA A 27 -24.55 -3.46 -20.01
N TRP A 28 -23.82 -2.42 -19.54
CA TRP A 28 -24.38 -1.09 -19.31
C TRP A 28 -25.00 -0.50 -20.56
N ALA A 29 -24.28 -0.52 -21.69
CA ALA A 29 -24.76 0.07 -22.94
C ALA A 29 -26.08 -0.55 -23.44
N PHE A 30 -26.34 -1.83 -23.14
CA PHE A 30 -27.58 -2.53 -23.49
C PHE A 30 -28.65 -2.52 -22.41
N SER A 31 -28.33 -2.25 -21.15
CA SER A 31 -29.28 -2.33 -20.04
C SER A 31 -29.65 -0.98 -19.44
N GLY A 32 -28.82 0.05 -19.64
CA GLY A 32 -28.96 1.35 -18.99
C GLY A 32 -28.72 1.31 -17.46
N SER A 33 -28.14 0.22 -16.92
CA SER A 33 -27.89 0.10 -15.47
C SER A 33 -26.74 0.99 -15.04
N SER A 34 -27.01 1.93 -14.09
CA SER A 34 -25.98 2.79 -13.52
C SER A 34 -24.97 2.01 -12.68
N SER A 35 -25.41 0.95 -11.98
CA SER A 35 -24.50 0.05 -11.27
C SER A 35 -23.53 -0.65 -12.22
N MET A 36 -23.98 -1.06 -13.41
CA MET A 36 -23.10 -1.67 -14.43
C MET A 36 -22.09 -0.67 -14.97
N LEU A 37 -22.49 0.60 -15.17
CA LEU A 37 -21.55 1.67 -15.56
C LEU A 37 -20.49 1.90 -14.49
N ALA A 38 -20.92 2.09 -13.24
CA ALA A 38 -20.02 2.30 -12.10
C ALA A 38 -19.02 1.14 -11.95
N GLU A 39 -19.50 -0.10 -12.02
CA GLU A 39 -18.67 -1.30 -11.96
C GLU A 39 -17.73 -1.44 -13.16
N GLY A 40 -18.15 -1.04 -14.36
CA GLY A 40 -17.32 -1.04 -15.57
C GLY A 40 -16.18 -0.04 -15.49
N VAL A 41 -16.47 1.18 -15.04
CA VAL A 41 -15.48 2.25 -14.83
C VAL A 41 -14.51 1.86 -13.71
N HIS A 42 -15.01 1.27 -12.61
CA HIS A 42 -14.17 0.75 -11.53
C HIS A 42 -13.19 -0.33 -12.04
N SER A 43 -13.67 -1.33 -12.77
CA SER A 43 -12.80 -2.39 -13.33
C SER A 43 -11.77 -1.87 -14.34
N LEU A 44 -12.07 -0.79 -15.05
CA LEU A 44 -11.10 -0.10 -15.90
C LEU A 44 -10.05 0.64 -15.07
N ALA A 45 -10.46 1.29 -13.98
CA ALA A 45 -9.56 1.95 -13.05
C ALA A 45 -8.62 0.95 -12.38
N ASP A 46 -9.12 -0.22 -11.95
CA ASP A 46 -8.32 -1.29 -11.35
C ASP A 46 -7.24 -1.81 -12.31
N SER A 47 -7.58 -1.96 -13.59
CA SER A 47 -6.60 -2.30 -14.63
C SER A 47 -5.49 -1.24 -14.73
N GLY A 48 -5.86 0.06 -14.66
CA GLY A 48 -4.92 1.18 -14.61
C GLY A 48 -4.06 1.15 -13.34
N ASN A 49 -4.68 0.87 -12.19
CA ASN A 49 -4.00 0.76 -10.90
C ASN A 49 -2.94 -0.35 -10.90
N GLN A 50 -3.27 -1.52 -11.43
CA GLN A 50 -2.31 -2.62 -11.57
C GLN A 50 -1.12 -2.22 -12.43
N LEU A 51 -1.35 -1.51 -13.54
CA LEU A 51 -0.27 -1.00 -14.39
C LEU A 51 0.61 0.00 -13.64
N LEU A 52 0.01 0.91 -12.86
CA LEU A 52 0.75 1.90 -12.06
C LEU A 52 1.59 1.24 -10.97
N LEU A 53 1.06 0.26 -10.24
CA LEU A 53 1.82 -0.49 -9.24
C LEU A 53 3.02 -1.22 -9.86
N LEU A 54 2.84 -1.78 -11.07
CA LEU A 54 3.94 -2.39 -11.82
C LEU A 54 5.01 -1.39 -12.22
N LEU A 55 4.61 -0.23 -12.72
CA LEU A 55 5.52 0.85 -13.10
C LEU A 55 6.28 1.35 -11.87
N GLY A 56 5.61 1.53 -10.73
CA GLY A 56 6.24 1.88 -9.45
C GLY A 56 7.28 0.84 -9.01
N GLY A 57 6.92 -0.45 -9.06
CA GLY A 57 7.82 -1.54 -8.75
C GLY A 57 9.01 -1.66 -9.72
N ARG A 58 8.85 -1.27 -10.99
CA ARG A 58 9.95 -1.22 -11.96
C ARG A 58 10.88 -0.03 -11.72
N LYS A 59 10.30 1.16 -11.52
CA LYS A 59 11.07 2.39 -11.27
C LYS A 59 11.85 2.34 -9.97
N SER A 60 11.28 1.72 -8.92
CA SER A 60 11.94 1.60 -7.63
C SER A 60 13.25 0.80 -7.65
N ARG A 61 13.48 0.02 -8.70
CA ARG A 61 14.71 -0.77 -8.90
C ARG A 61 15.82 -0.02 -9.64
N LYS A 62 15.59 1.25 -9.98
CA LYS A 62 16.63 2.09 -10.59
C LYS A 62 17.71 2.34 -9.54
N ASP A 63 18.97 2.21 -9.96
CA ASP A 63 20.12 2.49 -9.10
C ASP A 63 20.13 3.94 -8.62
N ALA A 64 20.76 4.17 -7.47
CA ALA A 64 20.97 5.51 -6.93
C ALA A 64 21.81 6.35 -7.91
N ASP A 65 21.50 7.64 -7.98
CA ASP A 65 22.23 8.62 -8.76
C ASP A 65 22.46 9.90 -7.95
N THR A 66 23.03 10.93 -8.56
CA THR A 66 23.35 12.19 -7.89
C THR A 66 22.12 12.97 -7.43
N GLU A 67 20.97 12.80 -8.09
CA GLU A 67 19.71 13.45 -7.71
C GLU A 67 18.99 12.65 -6.62
N HIS A 68 19.13 11.31 -6.63
CA HIS A 68 18.51 10.40 -5.68
C HIS A 68 19.57 9.49 -5.04
N PRO A 69 20.40 10.02 -4.11
CA PRO A 69 21.54 9.26 -3.55
C PRO A 69 21.13 8.03 -2.74
N PHE A 70 19.90 7.98 -2.24
CA PHE A 70 19.33 6.81 -1.56
C PHE A 70 18.52 5.91 -2.50
N GLY A 71 18.63 6.09 -3.83
CA GLY A 71 17.87 5.31 -4.81
C GLY A 71 16.41 5.72 -4.94
N TYR A 72 15.65 4.90 -5.65
CA TYR A 72 14.27 5.16 -6.04
C TYR A 72 13.24 4.28 -5.30
N GLY A 73 13.61 3.67 -4.20
CA GLY A 73 12.73 2.75 -3.44
C GLY A 73 11.36 3.33 -3.10
N ARG A 74 11.27 4.64 -2.86
CA ARG A 74 10.03 5.37 -2.55
C ARG A 74 9.07 5.52 -3.73
N GLU A 75 9.48 5.28 -4.96
CA GLU A 75 8.58 5.30 -6.13
C GLU A 75 7.39 4.36 -5.92
N ARG A 76 7.57 3.22 -5.27
CA ARG A 76 6.47 2.30 -4.93
C ARG A 76 5.40 2.97 -4.06
N TYR A 77 5.79 3.80 -3.11
CA TYR A 77 4.87 4.56 -2.25
C TYR A 77 4.13 5.65 -3.01
N VAL A 78 4.84 6.36 -3.90
CA VAL A 78 4.23 7.39 -4.77
C VAL A 78 3.17 6.77 -5.65
N TYR A 79 3.48 5.67 -6.35
CA TYR A 79 2.52 5.01 -7.22
C TYR A 79 1.32 4.44 -6.45
N ALA A 80 1.52 3.84 -5.28
CA ALA A 80 0.44 3.37 -4.44
C ALA A 80 -0.47 4.52 -3.95
N PHE A 81 0.10 5.68 -3.65
CA PHE A 81 -0.68 6.88 -3.31
C PHE A 81 -1.48 7.41 -4.51
N VAL A 82 -0.89 7.44 -5.71
CA VAL A 82 -1.61 7.82 -6.94
C VAL A 82 -2.78 6.87 -7.20
N VAL A 83 -2.60 5.56 -7.00
CA VAL A 83 -3.67 4.56 -7.09
C VAL A 83 -4.82 4.90 -6.14
N SER A 84 -4.54 5.26 -4.88
CA SER A 84 -5.60 5.64 -3.94
C SER A 84 -6.39 6.89 -4.40
N ILE A 85 -5.74 7.86 -5.03
CA ILE A 85 -6.39 9.05 -5.61
C ILE A 85 -7.28 8.67 -6.80
N ILE A 86 -6.81 7.78 -7.66
CA ILE A 86 -7.59 7.31 -8.82
C ILE A 86 -8.82 6.55 -8.34
N LEU A 87 -8.67 5.64 -7.38
CA LEU A 87 -9.78 4.91 -6.78
C LEU A 87 -10.81 5.85 -6.16
N PHE A 88 -10.36 6.90 -5.45
CA PHE A 88 -11.24 7.93 -4.90
C PHE A 88 -12.00 8.69 -6.00
N SER A 89 -11.27 9.19 -7.01
CA SER A 89 -11.84 10.11 -8.01
C SER A 89 -12.69 9.36 -9.03
N ILE A 90 -12.12 8.34 -9.67
CA ILE A 90 -12.76 7.63 -10.78
C ILE A 90 -13.72 6.56 -10.24
N GLY A 91 -13.31 5.80 -9.21
CA GLY A 91 -14.19 4.81 -8.60
C GLY A 91 -15.28 5.44 -7.75
N GLY A 92 -14.89 6.15 -6.68
CA GLY A 92 -15.80 6.64 -5.66
C GLY A 92 -16.67 7.81 -6.11
N VAL A 93 -16.05 8.95 -6.47
CA VAL A 93 -16.80 10.19 -6.82
C VAL A 93 -17.63 10.00 -8.06
N PHE A 94 -17.11 9.31 -9.09
CA PHE A 94 -17.87 9.02 -10.30
C PHE A 94 -19.10 8.17 -9.99
N SER A 95 -18.98 7.09 -9.19
CA SER A 95 -20.12 6.24 -8.83
C SER A 95 -21.17 6.99 -8.01
N LEU A 96 -20.75 7.89 -7.10
CA LEU A 96 -21.68 8.75 -6.37
C LEU A 96 -22.43 9.69 -7.31
N TYR A 97 -21.72 10.33 -8.24
CA TYR A 97 -22.32 11.21 -9.22
C TYR A 97 -23.35 10.47 -10.08
N GLU A 98 -22.98 9.34 -10.64
CA GLU A 98 -23.86 8.51 -11.49
C GLU A 98 -25.09 8.02 -10.72
N GLY A 99 -24.91 7.55 -9.48
CA GLY A 99 -26.02 7.12 -8.64
C GLY A 99 -26.99 8.25 -8.29
N VAL A 100 -26.48 9.46 -8.01
CA VAL A 100 -27.33 10.64 -7.75
C VAL A 100 -28.07 11.08 -9.02
N GLN A 101 -27.44 11.07 -10.18
CA GLN A 101 -28.09 11.37 -11.46
C GLN A 101 -29.23 10.39 -11.74
N LYS A 102 -28.98 9.09 -11.59
CA LYS A 102 -29.99 8.05 -11.79
C LYS A 102 -31.13 8.14 -10.76
N LEU A 103 -30.86 8.63 -9.54
CA LEU A 103 -31.89 8.85 -8.54
C LEU A 103 -32.82 10.04 -8.90
N GLN A 104 -32.25 11.08 -9.54
CA GLN A 104 -33.01 12.27 -9.98
C GLN A 104 -33.82 11.99 -11.24
N ASP A 105 -33.32 11.15 -12.15
CA ASP A 105 -33.97 10.78 -13.40
C ASP A 105 -33.97 9.25 -13.58
N PRO A 106 -34.85 8.51 -12.86
CA PRO A 106 -34.90 7.09 -12.90
C PRO A 106 -35.36 6.52 -14.24
N HIS A 107 -34.54 5.75 -14.92
CA HIS A 107 -34.88 5.08 -16.15
C HIS A 107 -34.97 3.57 -15.95
N PRO A 108 -35.98 2.90 -16.51
CA PRO A 108 -36.13 1.45 -16.42
C PRO A 108 -34.96 0.75 -17.13
N LEU A 109 -34.61 -0.44 -16.67
CA LEU A 109 -33.61 -1.29 -17.31
C LEU A 109 -34.18 -1.84 -18.63
N GLU A 110 -33.48 -1.61 -19.76
CA GLU A 110 -33.96 -2.08 -21.08
C GLU A 110 -33.82 -3.60 -21.23
N VAL A 111 -32.71 -4.20 -20.72
CA VAL A 111 -32.40 -5.64 -20.80
C VAL A 111 -32.04 -6.17 -19.41
N PRO A 112 -33.02 -6.42 -18.51
CA PRO A 112 -32.76 -6.64 -17.10
C PRO A 112 -31.93 -7.88 -16.74
N TRP A 113 -32.02 -8.95 -17.55
CA TRP A 113 -31.29 -10.20 -17.30
C TRP A 113 -29.77 -10.11 -17.59
N LEU A 114 -29.38 -9.19 -18.48
CA LEU A 114 -27.97 -9.05 -18.94
C LEU A 114 -27.03 -8.59 -17.79
N PRO A 115 -27.34 -7.54 -17.03
CA PRO A 115 -26.53 -7.18 -15.85
C PRO A 115 -26.39 -8.32 -14.86
N ILE A 116 -27.45 -9.06 -14.56
CA ILE A 116 -27.43 -10.18 -13.62
C ILE A 116 -26.42 -11.26 -14.07
N LEU A 117 -26.45 -11.65 -15.33
CA LEU A 117 -25.52 -12.64 -15.88
C LEU A 117 -24.08 -12.16 -15.77
N VAL A 118 -23.81 -10.90 -16.18
CA VAL A 118 -22.45 -10.34 -16.14
C VAL A 118 -21.95 -10.20 -14.70
N LEU A 119 -22.81 -9.75 -13.76
CA LEU A 119 -22.45 -9.65 -12.36
C LEU A 119 -22.11 -11.01 -11.74
N LEU A 120 -22.87 -12.06 -12.04
CA LEU A 120 -22.58 -13.42 -11.56
C LEU A 120 -21.22 -13.94 -12.07
N VAL A 121 -20.91 -13.71 -13.34
CA VAL A 121 -19.61 -14.10 -13.92
C VAL A 121 -18.49 -13.27 -13.28
N ALA A 122 -18.68 -11.96 -13.14
CA ALA A 122 -17.70 -11.07 -12.52
C ALA A 122 -17.46 -11.46 -11.03
N MET A 123 -18.51 -11.74 -10.26
CA MET A 123 -18.38 -12.20 -8.87
C MET A 123 -17.58 -13.51 -8.76
N ALA A 124 -17.76 -14.44 -9.69
CA ALA A 124 -16.98 -15.69 -9.69
C ALA A 124 -15.48 -15.41 -9.94
N LEU A 125 -15.17 -14.54 -10.89
CA LEU A 125 -13.78 -14.18 -11.23
C LEU A 125 -13.13 -13.38 -10.10
N GLU A 126 -13.80 -12.36 -9.53
CA GLU A 126 -13.31 -11.58 -8.41
C GLU A 126 -13.14 -12.43 -7.14
N SER A 127 -14.03 -13.40 -6.89
CA SER A 127 -13.86 -14.33 -5.76
C SER A 127 -12.59 -15.18 -5.92
N PHE A 128 -12.21 -15.53 -7.13
CA PHE A 128 -10.96 -16.23 -7.39
C PHE A 128 -9.74 -15.33 -7.19
N SER A 129 -9.79 -14.08 -7.66
CA SER A 129 -8.75 -13.06 -7.45
C SER A 129 -8.55 -12.81 -5.95
N LEU A 130 -9.62 -12.47 -5.23
CA LEU A 130 -9.59 -12.23 -3.79
C LEU A 130 -9.03 -13.44 -3.00
N ARG A 131 -9.41 -14.67 -3.38
CA ARG A 131 -8.84 -15.86 -2.75
C ARG A 131 -7.33 -15.94 -2.94
N THR A 132 -6.83 -15.54 -4.10
CA THR A 132 -5.40 -15.51 -4.40
C THR A 132 -4.71 -14.42 -3.59
N ALA A 133 -5.27 -13.21 -3.55
CA ALA A 133 -4.76 -12.10 -2.73
C ALA A 133 -4.73 -12.44 -1.24
N ILE A 134 -5.77 -13.08 -0.70
CA ILE A 134 -5.83 -13.57 0.70
C ILE A 134 -4.73 -14.60 0.95
N LYS A 135 -4.52 -15.56 0.05
CA LYS A 135 -3.49 -16.59 0.20
C LYS A 135 -2.09 -15.98 0.24
N GLU A 136 -1.79 -15.05 -0.66
CA GLU A 136 -0.51 -14.35 -0.72
C GLU A 136 -0.29 -13.49 0.53
N SER A 137 -1.31 -12.72 0.92
CA SER A 137 -1.28 -11.89 2.12
C SER A 137 -1.11 -12.72 3.40
N ASN A 138 -1.76 -13.88 3.51
CA ASN A 138 -1.58 -14.79 4.66
C ASN A 138 -0.15 -15.31 4.79
N HIS A 139 0.53 -15.50 3.66
CA HIS A 139 1.94 -15.94 3.67
C HIS A 139 2.86 -14.85 4.21
N THR A 140 2.53 -13.58 3.94
CA THR A 140 3.35 -12.42 4.32
C THR A 140 3.01 -11.88 5.73
N ARG A 141 1.73 -11.88 6.12
CA ARG A 141 1.29 -11.30 7.40
C ARG A 141 1.68 -12.12 8.64
N GLY A 142 1.95 -13.41 8.47
CA GLY A 142 2.26 -14.31 9.62
C GLY A 142 1.11 -14.36 10.63
N GLY A 143 1.38 -13.99 11.87
CA GLY A 143 0.40 -13.98 12.97
C GLY A 143 -0.34 -12.66 13.18
N GLU A 144 -0.09 -11.62 12.37
CA GLU A 144 -0.76 -10.31 12.50
C GLU A 144 -2.24 -10.40 12.12
N THR A 145 -3.08 -9.55 12.72
CA THR A 145 -4.47 -9.35 12.28
C THR A 145 -4.50 -8.63 10.93
N TRP A 146 -5.62 -8.73 10.20
CA TRP A 146 -5.77 -8.03 8.91
C TRP A 146 -5.56 -6.52 9.01
N VAL A 147 -6.08 -5.89 10.07
CA VAL A 147 -5.90 -4.46 10.30
C VAL A 147 -4.43 -4.12 10.58
N GLN A 148 -3.75 -4.93 11.39
CA GLN A 148 -2.32 -4.76 11.65
C GLN A 148 -1.49 -4.95 10.38
N PHE A 149 -1.80 -5.97 9.58
CA PHE A 149 -1.13 -6.21 8.30
C PHE A 149 -1.25 -5.01 7.37
N ILE A 150 -2.45 -4.46 7.18
CA ILE A 150 -2.68 -3.29 6.32
C ILE A 150 -1.89 -2.08 6.83
N ARG A 151 -1.90 -1.83 8.15
CA ARG A 151 -1.24 -0.66 8.76
C ARG A 151 0.28 -0.79 8.89
N HIS A 152 0.82 -1.99 8.99
CA HIS A 152 2.25 -2.21 9.21
C HIS A 152 3.00 -2.68 7.96
N ALA A 153 2.31 -2.95 6.87
CA ALA A 153 2.96 -3.40 5.64
C ALA A 153 3.86 -2.30 5.06
N LYS A 154 5.14 -2.64 4.87
CA LYS A 154 6.10 -1.72 4.24
C LYS A 154 6.13 -1.84 2.71
N ALA A 155 5.55 -2.93 2.17
CA ALA A 155 5.28 -3.10 0.75
C ALA A 155 3.78 -2.84 0.52
N PRO A 156 3.38 -1.70 -0.08
CA PRO A 156 1.98 -1.30 -0.16
C PRO A 156 1.16 -2.12 -1.15
N GLU A 157 1.79 -2.85 -2.06
CA GLU A 157 1.12 -3.53 -3.17
C GLU A 157 0.11 -4.59 -2.68
N LEU A 158 0.49 -5.43 -1.72
CA LEU A 158 -0.40 -6.48 -1.20
C LEU A 158 -1.61 -5.91 -0.45
N PRO A 159 -1.47 -4.95 0.49
CA PRO A 159 -2.62 -4.27 1.09
C PRO A 159 -3.51 -3.57 0.08
N VAL A 160 -2.94 -2.89 -0.93
CA VAL A 160 -3.70 -2.21 -1.98
C VAL A 160 -4.54 -3.21 -2.75
N VAL A 161 -3.94 -4.25 -3.34
CA VAL A 161 -4.64 -5.28 -4.12
C VAL A 161 -5.71 -5.98 -3.27
N LEU A 162 -5.39 -6.32 -2.02
CA LEU A 162 -6.36 -6.97 -1.13
C LEU A 162 -7.59 -6.09 -0.86
N LEU A 163 -7.40 -4.80 -0.60
CA LEU A 163 -8.50 -3.88 -0.34
C LEU A 163 -9.29 -3.56 -1.60
N GLU A 164 -8.63 -3.46 -2.77
CA GLU A 164 -9.28 -3.33 -4.07
C GLU A 164 -10.17 -4.56 -4.39
N ASP A 165 -9.65 -5.78 -4.25
CA ASP A 165 -10.42 -7.01 -4.49
C ASP A 165 -11.62 -7.15 -3.52
N VAL A 166 -11.45 -6.78 -2.23
CA VAL A 166 -12.56 -6.76 -1.27
C VAL A 166 -13.61 -5.72 -1.67
N ALA A 167 -13.17 -4.53 -2.10
CA ALA A 167 -14.07 -3.48 -2.56
C ALA A 167 -14.80 -3.90 -3.84
N ALA A 168 -14.09 -4.48 -4.81
CA ALA A 168 -14.65 -4.95 -6.07
C ALA A 168 -15.74 -6.02 -5.84
N LEU A 169 -15.44 -7.05 -5.04
CA LEU A 169 -16.42 -8.10 -4.75
C LEU A 169 -17.62 -7.56 -3.95
N SER A 170 -17.40 -6.66 -3.00
CA SER A 170 -18.49 -6.03 -2.24
C SER A 170 -19.34 -5.12 -3.13
N GLY A 171 -18.71 -4.37 -4.04
CA GLY A 171 -19.38 -3.55 -5.05
C GLY A 171 -20.26 -4.38 -5.97
N LEU A 172 -19.74 -5.52 -6.46
CA LEU A 172 -20.51 -6.47 -7.28
C LEU A 172 -21.74 -7.02 -6.55
N VAL A 173 -21.61 -7.32 -5.25
CA VAL A 173 -22.76 -7.76 -4.43
C VAL A 173 -23.79 -6.63 -4.31
N LEU A 174 -23.36 -5.38 -4.08
CA LEU A 174 -24.26 -4.23 -4.01
C LEU A 174 -24.96 -3.98 -5.36
N ALA A 175 -24.21 -4.05 -6.49
CA ALA A 175 -24.78 -3.94 -7.82
C ALA A 175 -25.81 -5.06 -8.10
N PHE A 176 -25.49 -6.30 -7.72
CA PHE A 176 -26.39 -7.44 -7.89
C PHE A 176 -27.69 -7.26 -7.08
N LEU A 177 -27.59 -6.77 -5.86
CA LEU A 177 -28.77 -6.48 -5.02
C LEU A 177 -29.60 -5.31 -5.60
N GLY A 178 -28.93 -4.22 -6.03
CA GLY A 178 -29.60 -3.06 -6.65
C GLY A 178 -30.35 -3.42 -7.90
N VAL A 179 -29.68 -4.08 -8.87
CA VAL A 179 -30.31 -4.56 -10.11
C VAL A 179 -31.39 -5.60 -9.82
N GLY A 180 -31.12 -6.55 -8.93
CA GLY A 180 -32.08 -7.59 -8.56
C GLY A 180 -33.37 -7.02 -7.97
N LEU A 181 -33.27 -6.07 -7.03
CA LEU A 181 -34.42 -5.37 -6.46
C LEU A 181 -35.17 -4.54 -7.52
N THR A 182 -34.45 -3.87 -8.43
CA THR A 182 -35.05 -3.16 -9.55
C THR A 182 -35.93 -4.10 -10.41
N ILE A 183 -35.43 -5.29 -10.71
CA ILE A 183 -36.18 -6.30 -11.49
C ILE A 183 -37.42 -6.78 -10.72
N VAL A 184 -37.29 -7.08 -9.44
CA VAL A 184 -38.39 -7.63 -8.63
C VAL A 184 -39.46 -6.59 -8.34
N THR A 185 -39.08 -5.34 -8.06
CA THR A 185 -40.02 -4.25 -7.70
C THR A 185 -40.53 -3.49 -8.91
N GLY A 186 -39.84 -3.53 -10.03
CA GLY A 186 -40.08 -2.67 -11.20
C GLY A 186 -39.65 -1.22 -10.99
N ASP A 187 -38.99 -0.89 -9.89
CA ASP A 187 -38.58 0.45 -9.53
C ASP A 187 -37.06 0.64 -9.73
N PRO A 188 -36.61 1.49 -10.69
CA PRO A 188 -35.20 1.72 -10.99
C PRO A 188 -34.43 2.44 -9.88
N ILE A 189 -35.10 2.96 -8.84
CA ILE A 189 -34.47 3.61 -7.70
C ILE A 189 -33.47 2.67 -6.99
N TRP A 190 -33.73 1.37 -6.98
CA TRP A 190 -32.84 0.40 -6.32
C TRP A 190 -31.48 0.26 -6.99
N ASP A 191 -31.42 0.37 -8.32
CA ASP A 191 -30.14 0.39 -9.07
C ASP A 191 -29.34 1.66 -8.73
N ALA A 192 -30.01 2.81 -8.63
CA ALA A 192 -29.40 4.07 -8.22
C ALA A 192 -28.85 4.00 -6.77
N ILE A 193 -29.61 3.44 -5.83
CA ILE A 193 -29.18 3.25 -4.44
C ILE A 193 -27.97 2.31 -4.39
N GLY A 194 -27.98 1.21 -5.13
CA GLY A 194 -26.85 0.29 -5.25
C GLY A 194 -25.59 1.01 -5.71
N THR A 195 -25.71 1.85 -6.75
CA THR A 195 -24.61 2.67 -7.29
C THR A 195 -24.05 3.66 -6.25
N ILE A 196 -24.92 4.33 -5.49
CA ILE A 196 -24.50 5.23 -4.41
C ILE A 196 -23.74 4.45 -3.32
N CYS A 197 -24.24 3.27 -2.92
CA CYS A 197 -23.57 2.44 -1.93
C CYS A 197 -22.18 1.98 -2.41
N ILE A 198 -22.03 1.63 -3.69
CA ILE A 198 -20.72 1.33 -4.31
C ILE A 198 -19.80 2.56 -4.20
N GLY A 199 -20.29 3.74 -4.57
CA GLY A 199 -19.50 4.97 -4.47
C GLY A 199 -19.04 5.28 -3.05
N VAL A 200 -19.89 5.13 -2.04
CA VAL A 200 -19.52 5.30 -0.63
C VAL A 200 -18.45 4.28 -0.22
N LEU A 201 -18.63 3.01 -0.58
CA LEU A 201 -17.66 1.94 -0.28
C LEU A 201 -16.28 2.29 -0.85
N LEU A 202 -16.21 2.68 -2.14
CA LEU A 202 -14.96 3.01 -2.81
C LEU A 202 -14.28 4.24 -2.22
N VAL A 203 -15.05 5.27 -1.83
CA VAL A 203 -14.52 6.43 -1.09
C VAL A 203 -13.89 6.01 0.23
N LEU A 204 -14.55 5.16 1.00
CA LEU A 204 -14.03 4.68 2.29
C LEU A 204 -12.73 3.88 2.11
N VAL A 205 -12.67 2.98 1.14
CA VAL A 205 -11.46 2.20 0.84
C VAL A 205 -10.33 3.13 0.38
N ALA A 206 -10.62 4.08 -0.51
CA ALA A 206 -9.65 5.05 -1.00
C ALA A 206 -9.08 5.93 0.13
N ILE A 207 -9.89 6.34 1.10
CA ILE A 207 -9.44 7.08 2.28
C ILE A 207 -8.45 6.22 3.11
N VAL A 208 -8.80 4.95 3.37
CA VAL A 208 -7.91 4.05 4.10
C VAL A 208 -6.57 3.89 3.38
N LEU A 209 -6.60 3.58 2.08
CA LEU A 209 -5.38 3.44 1.26
C LEU A 209 -4.58 4.75 1.20
N GLY A 210 -5.25 5.89 1.04
CA GLY A 210 -4.62 7.21 1.01
C GLY A 210 -3.90 7.55 2.31
N VAL A 211 -4.50 7.25 3.46
CA VAL A 211 -3.89 7.48 4.77
C VAL A 211 -2.65 6.61 4.98
N GLU A 212 -2.75 5.31 4.68
CA GLU A 212 -1.64 4.37 4.86
C GLU A 212 -0.47 4.68 3.89
N THR A 213 -0.77 4.90 2.62
CA THR A 213 0.28 5.22 1.63
C THR A 213 0.91 6.59 1.87
N LYS A 214 0.14 7.59 2.34
CA LYS A 214 0.68 8.88 2.78
C LYS A 214 1.68 8.70 3.92
N SER A 215 1.38 7.85 4.92
CA SER A 215 2.28 7.59 6.05
C SER A 215 3.64 7.05 5.56
N LEU A 216 3.61 6.10 4.63
CA LEU A 216 4.82 5.57 3.99
C LEU A 216 5.61 6.64 3.20
N LEU A 217 4.90 7.56 2.52
CA LEU A 217 5.53 8.67 1.79
C LEU A 217 6.24 9.66 2.72
N VAL A 218 5.59 10.02 3.84
CA VAL A 218 6.20 10.89 4.87
C VAL A 218 7.43 10.23 5.46
N GLY A 219 7.38 8.92 5.63
CA GLY A 219 8.47 8.07 6.10
C GLY A 219 8.16 7.42 7.43
N GLU A 220 8.21 6.12 7.43
CA GLU A 220 8.00 5.29 8.61
C GLU A 220 9.30 4.63 9.06
N GLY A 221 9.47 4.51 10.37
CA GLY A 221 10.56 3.77 10.97
C GLY A 221 10.34 2.25 10.95
N ALA A 222 11.34 1.52 11.40
CA ALA A 222 11.26 0.09 11.63
C ALA A 222 10.19 -0.25 12.68
N ARG A 223 9.56 -1.42 12.52
CA ARG A 223 8.59 -1.92 13.50
C ARG A 223 9.29 -2.15 14.86
N PRO A 224 8.56 -2.11 15.98
CA PRO A 224 9.16 -2.30 17.32
C PRO A 224 9.98 -3.60 17.42
N ALA A 225 9.53 -4.70 16.83
CA ALA A 225 10.25 -5.97 16.79
C ALA A 225 11.56 -5.89 16.00
N ASP A 226 11.55 -5.21 14.85
CA ASP A 226 12.71 -4.99 14.00
C ASP A 226 13.72 -4.06 14.70
N THR A 227 13.20 -2.97 15.32
CA THR A 227 13.99 -2.06 16.15
C THR A 227 14.70 -2.78 17.28
N ALA A 228 14.00 -3.67 18.02
CA ALA A 228 14.59 -4.47 19.08
C ALA A 228 15.64 -5.46 18.56
N THR A 229 15.45 -5.97 17.34
CA THR A 229 16.45 -6.87 16.68
C THR A 229 17.72 -6.10 16.32
N ILE A 230 17.59 -4.89 15.75
CA ILE A 230 18.71 -4.02 15.44
C ILE A 230 19.46 -3.62 16.71
N GLN A 231 18.74 -3.20 17.77
CA GLN A 231 19.35 -2.84 19.06
C GLN A 231 20.14 -4.01 19.67
N ARG A 232 19.57 -5.21 19.65
CA ARG A 232 20.28 -6.41 20.11
C ARG A 232 21.54 -6.68 19.29
N ALA A 233 21.48 -6.54 17.97
CA ALA A 233 22.63 -6.74 17.09
C ALA A 233 23.73 -5.71 17.37
N ILE A 234 23.40 -4.46 17.65
CA ILE A 234 24.36 -3.42 18.02
C ILE A 234 25.04 -3.77 19.36
N LEU A 235 24.25 -4.17 20.36
CA LEU A 235 24.72 -4.40 21.73
C LEU A 235 25.28 -5.81 21.96
N ASN A 236 25.28 -6.69 20.96
CA ASN A 236 25.75 -8.07 21.10
C ASN A 236 27.28 -8.21 20.92
N GLY A 237 28.04 -7.41 21.63
CA GLY A 237 29.50 -7.43 21.62
C GLY A 237 30.09 -6.37 22.53
N PRO A 238 31.42 -6.40 22.76
CA PRO A 238 32.08 -5.47 23.64
C PRO A 238 32.39 -4.10 23.02
N GLU A 239 32.09 -3.91 21.74
CA GLU A 239 32.54 -2.76 20.96
C GLU A 239 31.88 -1.45 21.40
N THR A 240 30.63 -1.49 21.86
CA THR A 240 29.91 -0.33 22.35
C THR A 240 29.30 -0.58 23.72
N GLN A 241 29.32 0.44 24.57
CA GLN A 241 28.75 0.37 25.91
C GLN A 241 27.22 0.52 25.90
N ARG A 242 26.69 1.36 25.00
CA ARG A 242 25.26 1.64 24.90
C ARG A 242 24.90 2.37 23.62
N ILE A 243 23.62 2.30 23.25
CA ILE A 243 23.01 3.17 22.23
C ILE A 243 22.55 4.46 22.91
N ILE A 244 23.07 5.62 22.48
CA ILE A 244 22.66 6.92 22.97
C ILE A 244 21.28 7.27 22.38
N HIS A 245 21.15 7.19 21.03
CA HIS A 245 19.87 7.22 20.34
C HIS A 245 19.93 6.44 19.02
N MET A 246 18.78 6.08 18.51
CA MET A 246 18.66 5.41 17.21
C MET A 246 17.40 5.90 16.50
N LYS A 247 17.54 6.18 15.21
CA LYS A 247 16.44 6.49 14.29
C LYS A 247 16.51 5.55 13.10
N THR A 248 15.35 5.14 12.63
CA THR A 248 15.24 4.28 11.46
C THR A 248 14.25 4.89 10.48
N LEU A 249 14.43 4.65 9.17
CA LEU A 249 13.56 5.17 8.14
C LEU A 249 13.54 4.20 6.95
N TYR A 250 12.35 3.78 6.52
CA TYR A 250 12.22 3.05 5.27
C TYR A 250 12.43 3.97 4.06
N LEU A 251 13.43 3.67 3.26
CA LEU A 251 13.73 4.32 1.97
C LEU A 251 12.97 3.66 0.82
N GLY A 252 12.47 2.46 1.07
CA GLY A 252 11.66 1.63 0.20
C GLY A 252 11.25 0.38 0.95
N PRO A 253 10.41 -0.50 0.39
CA PRO A 253 9.93 -1.70 1.09
C PRO A 253 11.04 -2.64 1.56
N ASP A 254 12.13 -2.71 0.81
CA ASP A 254 13.24 -3.63 1.04
C ASP A 254 14.51 -2.89 1.52
N GLU A 255 14.39 -1.58 1.85
CA GLU A 255 15.52 -0.74 2.21
C GLU A 255 15.23 0.08 3.46
N LEU A 256 15.93 -0.25 4.54
CA LEU A 256 15.86 0.44 5.83
C LEU A 256 17.15 1.22 6.06
N LEU A 257 17.02 2.50 6.35
CA LEU A 257 18.09 3.32 6.89
C LEU A 257 18.09 3.19 8.41
N VAL A 258 19.26 2.93 8.98
CA VAL A 258 19.54 2.90 10.42
C VAL A 258 20.59 3.96 10.70
N ALA A 259 20.23 4.94 11.53
CA ALA A 259 21.15 5.95 12.03
C ALA A 259 21.19 5.84 13.55
N ALA A 260 22.35 5.56 14.12
CA ALA A 260 22.50 5.40 15.57
C ALA A 260 23.74 6.12 16.09
N LYS A 261 23.61 6.73 17.26
CA LYS A 261 24.72 7.29 18.02
C LYS A 261 25.06 6.30 19.12
N LEU A 262 26.32 5.86 19.14
CA LEU A 262 26.82 4.80 20.02
C LEU A 262 27.89 5.33 20.97
N ALA A 263 27.80 4.92 22.23
CA ALA A 263 28.81 5.28 23.23
C ALA A 263 30.01 4.34 23.14
N PHE A 264 31.18 4.93 22.95
CA PHE A 264 32.47 4.26 22.99
C PHE A 264 33.27 4.73 24.19
N ASP A 265 34.29 3.95 24.56
CA ASP A 265 35.24 4.36 25.59
C ASP A 265 36.11 5.52 25.07
N ALA A 266 36.25 6.57 25.87
CA ALA A 266 37.01 7.76 25.52
C ALA A 266 38.52 7.51 25.28
N GLU A 267 39.06 6.42 25.84
CA GLU A 267 40.47 6.05 25.70
C GLU A 267 40.77 5.22 24.44
N LEU A 268 39.74 4.82 23.67
CA LEU A 268 39.93 4.07 22.43
C LEU A 268 40.58 4.93 21.36
N ARG A 269 41.51 4.32 20.65
CA ARG A 269 42.09 4.96 19.45
C ARG A 269 41.04 4.99 18.33
N PHE A 270 41.10 6.02 17.51
CA PHE A 270 40.17 6.16 16.38
C PHE A 270 40.15 4.95 15.44
N SER A 271 41.30 4.28 15.22
CA SER A 271 41.39 3.03 14.45
C SER A 271 40.56 1.90 15.04
N ASP A 272 40.52 1.81 16.38
CA ASP A 272 39.83 0.76 17.08
C ASP A 272 38.31 1.03 17.07
N VAL A 273 37.93 2.30 17.19
CA VAL A 273 36.52 2.75 16.98
C VAL A 273 36.04 2.44 15.59
N ALA A 274 36.84 2.74 14.55
CA ALA A 274 36.48 2.45 13.17
C ALA A 274 36.27 0.94 12.93
N ALA A 275 37.20 0.11 13.41
CA ALA A 275 37.06 -1.35 13.32
C ALA A 275 35.84 -1.88 14.08
N SER A 276 35.52 -1.29 15.22
CA SER A 276 34.31 -1.62 16.00
C SER A 276 33.03 -1.28 15.25
N ILE A 277 32.98 -0.14 14.56
CA ILE A 277 31.85 0.25 13.71
C ILE A 277 31.63 -0.78 12.60
N ASP A 278 32.68 -1.20 11.88
CA ASP A 278 32.59 -2.19 10.80
C ASP A 278 31.99 -3.53 11.32
N VAL A 279 32.43 -4.00 12.49
CA VAL A 279 31.92 -5.22 13.12
C VAL A 279 30.44 -5.09 13.52
N ILE A 280 30.04 -3.94 14.07
CA ILE A 280 28.64 -3.66 14.44
C ILE A 280 27.76 -3.62 13.18
N GLU A 281 28.21 -2.95 12.13
CA GLU A 281 27.47 -2.87 10.85
C GLU A 281 27.25 -4.25 10.24
N GLU A 282 28.27 -5.12 10.24
CA GLU A 282 28.15 -6.49 9.73
C GLU A 282 27.11 -7.28 10.51
N ARG A 283 27.11 -7.18 11.85
CA ARG A 283 26.12 -7.83 12.71
C ARG A 283 24.70 -7.31 12.45
N VAL A 284 24.54 -6.01 12.28
CA VAL A 284 23.22 -5.41 11.97
C VAL A 284 22.73 -5.89 10.61
N ARG A 285 23.58 -5.91 9.57
CA ARG A 285 23.22 -6.43 8.23
C ARG A 285 22.86 -7.92 8.28
N ALA A 286 23.58 -8.72 9.07
CA ALA A 286 23.27 -10.13 9.24
C ALA A 286 21.94 -10.36 9.96
N ALA A 287 21.62 -9.56 10.99
CA ALA A 287 20.38 -9.67 11.76
C ALA A 287 19.16 -9.07 11.02
N MET A 288 19.37 -8.03 10.19
CA MET A 288 18.33 -7.31 9.46
C MET A 288 18.82 -7.02 8.03
N PRO A 289 18.61 -7.93 7.07
CA PRO A 289 19.10 -7.78 5.69
C PRO A 289 18.53 -6.57 4.94
N SER A 290 17.37 -6.03 5.38
CA SER A 290 16.81 -4.79 4.84
C SER A 290 17.55 -3.53 5.30
N ALA A 291 18.37 -3.57 6.36
CA ALA A 291 19.19 -2.46 6.83
C ALA A 291 20.40 -2.27 5.89
N ARG A 292 20.16 -1.61 4.75
CA ARG A 292 21.18 -1.40 3.72
C ARG A 292 22.00 -0.13 3.94
N ALA A 293 21.36 0.96 4.35
CA ALA A 293 22.01 2.21 4.70
C ALA A 293 22.18 2.27 6.24
N ILE A 294 23.40 2.11 6.73
CA ILE A 294 23.72 2.15 8.16
C ILE A 294 24.72 3.28 8.38
N TYR A 295 24.38 4.18 9.30
CA TYR A 295 25.23 5.27 9.74
C TYR A 295 25.36 5.20 11.24
N LEU A 296 26.58 4.88 11.74
CA LEU A 296 26.87 4.80 13.15
C LEU A 296 27.79 5.96 13.55
N GLU A 297 27.29 6.84 14.40
CA GLU A 297 28.02 7.98 14.92
C GLU A 297 28.64 7.60 16.26
N PRO A 298 29.99 7.56 16.38
CA PRO A 298 30.64 7.32 17.65
C PRO A 298 30.59 8.58 18.52
N ASP A 299 30.34 8.40 19.83
CA ASP A 299 30.35 9.46 20.82
C ASP A 299 30.82 8.92 22.17
N VAL A 300 31.12 9.80 23.10
CA VAL A 300 31.36 9.48 24.51
C VAL A 300 30.07 9.79 25.28
N PHE A 301 29.63 8.82 26.08
CA PHE A 301 28.40 9.03 26.86
C PHE A 301 28.62 10.09 27.94
N HIS A 302 27.79 11.13 27.92
CA HIS A 302 27.69 12.12 28.95
C HIS A 302 26.34 12.00 29.68
N ASP A 303 26.35 11.98 31.02
CA ASP A 303 25.09 11.92 31.76
C ASP A 303 24.29 13.23 31.56
N PRO A 304 23.04 13.16 31.10
CA PRO A 304 22.20 14.31 30.85
C PRO A 304 21.99 15.21 32.09
N SER A 305 22.14 14.66 33.29
CA SER A 305 22.01 15.39 34.55
C SER A 305 23.21 16.32 34.84
N GLN A 306 24.36 16.10 34.14
CA GLN A 306 25.61 16.82 34.40
C GLN A 306 25.99 17.83 33.32
N HIS A 307 25.33 17.75 32.14
CA HIS A 307 25.66 18.56 30.96
C HIS A 307 24.38 19.18 30.41
N GLY A 308 24.48 20.36 29.80
CA GLY A 308 23.36 21.05 29.15
C GLY A 308 22.63 20.20 28.07
N PRO A 309 21.61 20.75 27.43
CA PRO A 309 20.72 19.95 26.55
C PRO A 309 21.51 19.17 25.49
N LEU A 310 21.26 17.87 25.45
CA LEU A 310 21.86 16.94 24.50
C LEU A 310 21.56 17.35 23.05
N THR A 311 22.44 17.05 22.12
CA THR A 311 22.26 17.33 20.69
C THR A 311 21.06 16.63 20.07
N ASP A 312 20.55 15.56 20.66
CA ASP A 312 19.33 14.85 20.25
C ASP A 312 18.04 15.63 20.57
N THR A 313 18.11 16.65 21.44
CA THR A 313 17.01 17.58 21.74
C THR A 313 17.04 18.86 20.89
N ILE A 314 18.02 19.04 20.02
CA ILE A 314 18.02 20.17 19.08
C ILE A 314 16.95 19.91 18.01
N ILE A 315 15.73 20.31 18.32
CA ILE A 315 14.70 20.52 17.32
C ILE A 315 15.12 21.78 16.55
N ILE A 316 15.59 21.61 15.34
CA ILE A 316 15.75 22.74 14.41
C ILE A 316 14.32 23.21 14.11
N ARG A 317 13.81 24.14 14.91
CA ARG A 317 12.60 24.87 14.55
C ARG A 317 12.97 25.74 13.36
N GLY A 318 12.41 25.46 12.20
CA GLY A 318 12.46 26.36 11.08
C GLY A 318 11.94 27.73 11.58
N ARG A 319 12.62 28.81 11.22
CA ARG A 319 12.07 30.15 11.42
C ARG A 319 10.79 30.22 10.61
N GLU A 320 9.65 30.53 11.28
CA GLU A 320 8.43 30.98 10.64
C GLU A 320 8.68 32.23 9.80
#